data_e237d322985ced50a030f1ec7dc45e95
#
_entry.id   e237d322985ced50a030f1ec7dc45e95
#
_cell.length_a   1.000
_cell.length_b   1.000
_cell.length_c   1.000
_cell.angle_alpha   90.00
_cell.angle_beta   90.00
_cell.angle_gamma   90.00
#
_symmetry.space_group_name_H-M   'P 1'
#
loop_
_entity.id
_entity.type
_entity.pdbx_description
1 polymer ?
#
loop_
_entity_poly.entity_id
_entity_poly.type
_entity_poly.pdbx_seq_one_letter_code
_entity_poly.pdbx_strand_id
1 'polypeptide(L)'
;AYAVAASRNKVTALYFSRPSSTNKESIKMGEKGSTHFTSSEVAQINKFHNAMDGKADYYTVSDGCSVITRKDGGAVIVKGSGSGEVSVENGGGYAKPGTYTDAVSGNTFTITSSTISGTIGSSGIAVVYDAEPEGPSASVTPGSTNYNTDELTLTLNCKNAKNAQYSIDDGAFVNYTNGQQITIGTNLAYDTVTTVTVKASDGKTTSDPETYTYTKVDPNAVKVVAYDNSSTKWSKVNAYFWSDDNKEMTSWPGKKMTDKGNNIFDIEVPDGAKSVSYTHL
;
A
#
# COMPACT_ATOMS: atom_id res chain seq x y z
N ALA A 1 19.99 -1.17 1.43
CA ALA A 1 20.04 -2.36 0.55
C ALA A 1 19.04 -2.24 -0.60
N TYR A 2 17.72 -2.03 -0.33
CA TYR A 2 16.68 -1.98 -1.38
C TYR A 2 16.99 -0.93 -2.47
N ALA A 3 17.32 0.30 -2.08
CA ALA A 3 17.62 1.38 -3.03
C ALA A 3 18.75 1.01 -4.01
N VAL A 4 19.80 0.36 -3.52
CA VAL A 4 20.91 -0.09 -4.36
C VAL A 4 20.47 -1.18 -5.34
N ALA A 5 19.73 -2.18 -4.87
CA ALA A 5 19.28 -3.27 -5.73
C ALA A 5 18.26 -2.82 -6.77
N ALA A 6 17.20 -2.13 -6.34
CA ALA A 6 16.12 -1.69 -7.20
C ALA A 6 16.52 -0.63 -8.23
N SER A 7 17.63 0.10 -8.01
CA SER A 7 18.13 1.09 -8.98
C SER A 7 18.96 0.48 -10.11
N ARG A 8 19.32 -0.80 -10.03
CA ARG A 8 20.13 -1.49 -11.05
C ARG A 8 19.30 -1.88 -12.27
N ASN A 9 19.96 -2.03 -13.40
CA ASN A 9 19.34 -2.53 -14.63
C ASN A 9 19.10 -4.05 -14.51
N LYS A 10 17.98 -4.53 -15.08
CA LYS A 10 17.63 -5.97 -15.13
C LYS A 10 17.54 -6.66 -13.75
N VAL A 11 17.21 -5.91 -12.72
CA VAL A 11 16.97 -6.43 -11.38
C VAL A 11 15.49 -6.32 -11.04
N THR A 12 14.89 -7.42 -10.63
CA THR A 12 13.58 -7.41 -9.97
C THR A 12 13.81 -7.40 -8.47
N ALA A 13 13.41 -6.33 -7.79
CA ALA A 13 13.54 -6.20 -6.36
C ALA A 13 12.16 -6.03 -5.73
N LEU A 14 11.83 -6.89 -4.77
CA LEU A 14 10.61 -6.78 -3.97
C LEU A 14 10.95 -6.15 -2.62
N TYR A 15 10.22 -5.08 -2.28
CA TYR A 15 10.30 -4.53 -0.94
C TYR A 15 9.42 -5.34 0.00
N PHE A 16 10.01 -5.88 1.04
CA PHE A 16 9.31 -6.67 2.04
C PHE A 16 9.44 -6.04 3.43
N SER A 17 8.30 -5.72 4.05
CA SER A 17 8.22 -5.26 5.42
C SER A 17 7.77 -6.38 6.36
N ARG A 18 8.51 -6.59 7.44
CA ARG A 18 8.09 -7.51 8.50
C ARG A 18 7.19 -6.80 9.51
N PRO A 19 6.23 -7.49 10.13
CA PRO A 19 5.39 -6.91 11.19
C PRO A 19 6.18 -6.47 12.42
N SER A 20 7.19 -7.18 12.84
CA SER A 20 8.08 -6.77 13.93
C SER A 20 9.53 -6.67 13.49
N SER A 21 10.29 -5.79 14.15
CA SER A 21 11.47 -5.21 13.53
C SER A 21 12.74 -6.04 13.66
N THR A 22 12.94 -6.92 14.60
CA THR A 22 14.34 -7.21 14.88
C THR A 22 14.66 -8.61 15.28
N ASN A 23 13.77 -9.36 15.82
CA ASN A 23 14.10 -10.65 16.39
C ASN A 23 13.31 -11.77 15.75
N LYS A 24 13.87 -12.92 15.79
CA LYS A 24 13.26 -14.19 15.41
C LYS A 24 12.04 -14.56 16.29
N GLU A 25 11.50 -13.57 17.00
CA GLU A 25 10.30 -13.76 17.80
C GLU A 25 9.10 -14.03 16.93
N SER A 26 8.28 -14.93 17.36
CA SER A 26 7.04 -15.30 16.70
C SER A 26 6.12 -14.09 16.61
N ILE A 27 5.88 -13.66 15.39
CA ILE A 27 4.91 -12.61 15.08
C ILE A 27 3.53 -13.25 15.24
N LYS A 28 2.67 -12.63 16.03
CA LYS A 28 1.29 -13.09 16.17
C LYS A 28 0.55 -12.92 14.85
N MET A 29 -0.18 -13.91 14.45
CA MET A 29 -1.03 -13.84 13.25
C MET A 29 -2.05 -12.70 13.42
N GLY A 30 -2.18 -11.84 12.41
CA GLY A 30 -3.07 -10.68 12.45
C GLY A 30 -2.42 -9.38 12.95
N GLU A 31 -1.18 -9.38 13.44
CA GLU A 31 -0.46 -8.14 13.71
C GLU A 31 -0.15 -7.37 12.42
N LYS A 32 -0.50 -6.08 12.41
CA LYS A 32 -0.22 -5.20 11.27
C LYS A 32 1.28 -4.98 11.16
N GLY A 33 1.82 -5.27 9.98
CA GLY A 33 3.22 -5.01 9.66
C GLY A 33 3.56 -3.52 9.51
N SER A 34 4.86 -3.23 9.39
CA SER A 34 5.33 -1.91 9.02
C SER A 34 4.78 -1.51 7.64
N THR A 35 4.31 -0.27 7.53
CA THR A 35 3.88 0.34 6.26
C THR A 35 5.04 0.96 5.47
N HIS A 36 6.28 0.66 5.82
CA HIS A 36 7.48 1.29 5.22
C HIS A 36 7.57 1.08 3.69
N PHE A 37 6.92 0.07 3.15
CA PHE A 37 6.81 -0.14 1.69
C PHE A 37 6.03 0.97 0.97
N THR A 38 5.23 1.77 1.70
CA THR A 38 4.52 2.95 1.16
C THR A 38 5.29 4.25 1.37
N SER A 39 6.54 4.19 1.85
CA SER A 39 7.34 5.40 2.06
C SER A 39 7.68 6.09 0.74
N SER A 40 7.88 7.39 0.82
CA SER A 40 8.23 8.21 -0.34
C SER A 40 9.53 7.73 -1.00
N GLU A 41 10.51 7.30 -0.21
CA GLU A 41 11.79 6.78 -0.71
C GLU A 41 11.59 5.54 -1.58
N VAL A 42 10.79 4.58 -1.13
CA VAL A 42 10.48 3.36 -1.89
C VAL A 42 9.77 3.72 -3.19
N ALA A 43 8.79 4.62 -3.12
CA ALA A 43 8.05 5.07 -4.29
C ALA A 43 8.98 5.75 -5.33
N GLN A 44 9.86 6.65 -4.90
CA GLN A 44 10.77 7.35 -5.82
C GLN A 44 11.83 6.43 -6.44
N ILE A 45 12.32 5.44 -5.68
CA ILE A 45 13.23 4.43 -6.21
C ILE A 45 12.53 3.60 -7.29
N ASN A 46 11.28 3.20 -7.08
CA ASN A 46 10.51 2.44 -8.07
C ASN A 46 10.21 3.27 -9.33
N LYS A 47 9.87 4.54 -9.17
CA LYS A 47 9.68 5.47 -10.29
C LYS A 47 10.97 5.62 -11.10
N PHE A 48 12.11 5.80 -10.42
CA PHE A 48 13.42 5.84 -11.07
C PHE A 48 13.70 4.56 -11.84
N HIS A 49 13.48 3.38 -11.24
CA HIS A 49 13.67 2.10 -11.89
C HIS A 49 12.90 2.02 -13.21
N ASN A 50 11.61 2.35 -13.17
CA ASN A 50 10.74 2.32 -14.33
C ASN A 50 11.14 3.35 -15.40
N ALA A 51 11.49 4.58 -15.00
CA ALA A 51 11.95 5.63 -15.93
C ALA A 51 13.29 5.29 -16.60
N MET A 52 14.09 4.45 -15.96
CA MET A 52 15.40 4.02 -16.43
C MET A 52 15.38 2.63 -17.09
N ASP A 53 14.20 2.08 -17.39
CA ASP A 53 14.10 0.76 -18.03
C ASP A 53 14.91 0.69 -19.33
N GLY A 54 15.59 -0.42 -19.54
CA GLY A 54 16.46 -0.66 -20.70
C GLY A 54 17.80 0.09 -20.70
N LYS A 55 17.99 1.11 -19.86
CA LYS A 55 19.26 1.86 -19.79
C LYS A 55 20.31 1.07 -19.01
N ALA A 56 21.54 1.00 -19.54
CA ALA A 56 22.67 0.40 -18.84
C ALA A 56 22.95 1.10 -17.52
N ASP A 57 23.48 0.39 -16.53
CA ASP A 57 23.86 0.94 -15.23
C ASP A 57 25.36 0.77 -14.94
N TYR A 58 25.86 1.66 -14.11
CA TYR A 58 27.20 1.56 -13.52
C TYR A 58 27.08 1.72 -12.00
N TYR A 59 27.72 0.83 -11.27
CA TYR A 59 27.82 0.88 -9.81
C TYR A 59 29.23 1.26 -9.36
N THR A 60 29.30 2.22 -8.49
CA THR A 60 30.58 2.60 -7.83
C THR A 60 30.36 2.89 -6.36
N VAL A 61 31.44 2.92 -5.61
CA VAL A 61 31.48 3.43 -4.24
C VAL A 61 32.39 4.66 -4.23
N SER A 62 31.84 5.79 -3.87
CA SER A 62 32.52 7.09 -3.88
C SER A 62 32.05 7.92 -2.68
N ASP A 63 32.97 8.59 -1.99
CA ASP A 63 32.71 9.45 -0.82
C ASP A 63 31.81 8.76 0.24
N GLY A 64 32.09 7.47 0.53
CA GLY A 64 31.32 6.68 1.50
C GLY A 64 29.88 6.36 1.07
N CYS A 65 29.54 6.61 -0.19
CA CYS A 65 28.23 6.35 -0.77
C CYS A 65 28.27 5.20 -1.76
N SER A 66 27.20 4.42 -1.82
CA SER A 66 26.89 3.57 -2.97
C SER A 66 26.21 4.41 -4.03
N VAL A 67 26.72 4.42 -5.25
CA VAL A 67 26.25 5.24 -6.36
C VAL A 67 25.88 4.34 -7.53
N ILE A 68 24.67 4.46 -8.01
CA ILE A 68 24.17 3.81 -9.21
C ILE A 68 23.84 4.89 -10.23
N THR A 69 24.54 4.91 -11.36
CA THR A 69 24.23 5.79 -12.48
C THR A 69 23.61 5.02 -13.62
N ARG A 70 22.72 5.65 -14.36
CA ARG A 70 22.03 5.06 -15.53
C ARG A 70 22.38 5.85 -16.78
N LYS A 71 22.75 5.12 -17.86
CA LYS A 71 23.27 5.70 -19.10
C LYS A 71 22.25 6.67 -19.73
N ASP A 72 22.69 7.90 -20.01
CA ASP A 72 21.82 8.98 -20.50
C ASP A 72 20.57 9.20 -19.64
N GLY A 73 20.74 9.00 -18.34
CA GLY A 73 19.68 9.07 -17.34
C GLY A 73 20.14 9.76 -16.06
N GLY A 74 19.73 9.25 -14.92
CA GLY A 74 20.01 9.82 -13.61
C GLY A 74 20.90 8.94 -12.73
N ALA A 75 20.83 9.21 -11.43
CA ALA A 75 21.58 8.49 -10.41
C ALA A 75 20.75 8.24 -9.13
N VAL A 76 21.07 7.16 -8.45
CA VAL A 76 20.65 6.91 -7.05
C VAL A 76 21.91 6.86 -6.20
N ILE A 77 21.93 7.65 -5.12
CA ILE A 77 23.04 7.77 -4.19
C ILE A 77 22.54 7.35 -2.81
N VAL A 78 23.26 6.42 -2.18
CA VAL A 78 22.93 5.91 -0.85
C VAL A 78 24.11 6.14 0.07
N LYS A 79 23.94 7.03 1.07
CA LYS A 79 24.94 7.38 2.08
C LYS A 79 24.65 6.60 3.36
N GLY A 80 25.52 5.65 3.68
CA GLY A 80 25.33 4.78 4.84
C GLY A 80 25.34 5.50 6.18
N SER A 81 25.97 6.66 6.26
CA SER A 81 26.04 7.52 7.45
C SER A 81 24.85 8.49 7.61
N GLY A 82 23.86 8.44 6.70
CA GLY A 82 22.68 9.32 6.74
C GLY A 82 22.83 10.57 5.88
N SER A 83 22.30 11.71 6.33
CA SER A 83 22.27 12.98 5.58
C SER A 83 23.63 13.65 5.41
N GLY A 84 23.69 14.67 4.57
CA GLY A 84 24.82 15.58 4.44
C GLY A 84 25.28 15.78 3.00
N GLU A 85 26.24 16.68 2.83
CA GLU A 85 26.85 16.98 1.55
C GLU A 85 27.60 15.78 0.99
N VAL A 86 27.58 15.65 -0.32
CA VAL A 86 28.32 14.63 -1.07
C VAL A 86 28.88 15.21 -2.36
N SER A 87 30.02 14.68 -2.78
CA SER A 87 30.57 14.87 -4.12
C SER A 87 31.09 13.52 -4.60
N VAL A 88 30.25 12.79 -5.29
CA VAL A 88 30.49 11.42 -5.71
C VAL A 88 30.85 11.34 -7.19
N GLU A 89 31.47 10.25 -7.59
CA GLU A 89 31.79 9.98 -8.99
C GLU A 89 30.51 9.76 -9.83
N ASN A 90 30.43 10.41 -11.00
CA ASN A 90 29.50 10.04 -12.05
C ASN A 90 30.04 8.80 -12.77
N GLY A 91 29.81 7.63 -12.20
CA GLY A 91 30.37 6.36 -12.63
C GLY A 91 30.13 6.07 -14.11
N GLY A 92 31.25 5.90 -14.84
CA GLY A 92 31.24 5.73 -16.28
C GLY A 92 30.76 6.96 -17.09
N GLY A 93 30.52 8.10 -16.43
CA GLY A 93 29.88 9.27 -17.07
C GLY A 93 28.43 9.00 -17.47
N TYR A 94 27.77 8.08 -16.81
CA TYR A 94 26.45 7.58 -17.26
C TYR A 94 25.31 8.53 -16.94
N ALA A 95 25.33 9.17 -15.77
CA ALA A 95 24.28 10.13 -15.44
C ALA A 95 24.43 11.39 -16.32
N LYS A 96 23.33 11.83 -16.89
CA LYS A 96 23.26 12.97 -17.81
C LYS A 96 23.64 14.27 -17.07
N PRO A 97 24.64 15.06 -17.55
CA PRO A 97 24.98 16.34 -16.95
C PRO A 97 23.79 17.30 -16.90
N GLY A 98 23.67 18.04 -15.81
CA GLY A 98 22.59 19.01 -15.58
C GLY A 98 22.39 19.33 -14.11
N THR A 99 21.41 20.17 -13.83
CA THR A 99 20.95 20.48 -12.46
C THR A 99 19.57 19.85 -12.27
N TYR A 100 19.41 19.11 -11.20
CA TYR A 100 18.23 18.29 -10.93
C TYR A 100 17.76 18.50 -9.48
N THR A 101 16.48 18.22 -9.26
CA THR A 101 15.91 18.13 -7.92
C THR A 101 15.91 16.66 -7.47
N ASP A 102 16.46 16.38 -6.29
CA ASP A 102 16.34 15.07 -5.66
C ASP A 102 14.87 14.75 -5.37
N ALA A 103 14.36 13.69 -5.95
CA ALA A 103 12.97 13.29 -5.84
C ALA A 103 12.56 12.85 -4.42
N VAL A 104 13.53 12.57 -3.53
CA VAL A 104 13.29 12.16 -2.14
C VAL A 104 13.26 13.35 -1.20
N SER A 105 14.27 14.22 -1.26
CA SER A 105 14.43 15.34 -0.30
C SER A 105 14.02 16.71 -0.85
N GLY A 106 13.90 16.85 -2.17
CA GLY A 106 13.70 18.15 -2.83
C GLY A 106 14.97 19.00 -2.95
N ASN A 107 16.11 18.52 -2.49
CA ASN A 107 17.37 19.23 -2.58
C ASN A 107 17.91 19.29 -4.01
N THR A 108 18.70 20.33 -4.32
CA THR A 108 19.33 20.48 -5.63
C THR A 108 20.62 19.66 -5.72
N PHE A 109 20.77 18.96 -6.83
CA PHE A 109 21.97 18.24 -7.23
C PHE A 109 22.49 18.74 -8.57
N THR A 110 23.81 18.81 -8.69
CA THR A 110 24.48 19.11 -9.96
C THR A 110 25.24 17.88 -10.44
N ILE A 111 24.97 17.46 -11.66
CA ILE A 111 25.66 16.36 -12.35
C ILE A 111 26.56 16.98 -13.41
N THR A 112 27.85 16.64 -13.37
CA THR A 112 28.82 16.92 -14.44
C THR A 112 29.16 15.63 -15.17
N SER A 113 30.06 15.69 -16.15
CA SER A 113 30.54 14.47 -16.82
C SER A 113 31.30 13.51 -15.88
N SER A 114 31.83 14.01 -14.76
CA SER A 114 32.67 13.22 -13.84
C SER A 114 32.16 13.14 -12.42
N THR A 115 31.31 14.08 -11.96
CA THR A 115 30.89 14.17 -10.57
C THR A 115 29.38 14.41 -10.43
N ILE A 116 28.84 14.00 -9.28
CA ILE A 116 27.49 14.32 -8.83
C ILE A 116 27.62 14.93 -7.44
N SER A 117 27.15 16.16 -7.25
CA SER A 117 27.28 16.90 -5.98
C SER A 117 25.93 17.47 -5.53
N GLY A 118 25.71 17.49 -4.22
CA GLY A 118 24.49 18.00 -3.58
C GLY A 118 24.41 17.59 -2.12
N THR A 119 23.25 17.82 -1.50
CA THR A 119 22.99 17.47 -0.09
C THR A 119 21.96 16.37 -0.01
N ILE A 120 22.33 15.21 0.51
CA ILE A 120 21.40 14.11 0.78
C ILE A 120 20.55 14.43 2.02
N GLY A 121 19.24 14.21 1.93
CA GLY A 121 18.30 14.40 3.03
C GLY A 121 18.40 13.33 4.13
N SER A 122 17.52 13.42 5.14
CA SER A 122 17.55 12.59 6.35
C SER A 122 17.42 11.09 6.12
N SER A 123 16.86 10.68 5.00
CA SER A 123 16.73 9.26 4.63
C SER A 123 18.06 8.59 4.25
N GLY A 124 19.11 9.38 3.99
CA GLY A 124 20.37 8.88 3.47
C GLY A 124 20.31 8.44 2.00
N ILE A 125 19.24 8.79 1.28
CA ILE A 125 19.02 8.41 -0.12
C ILE A 125 18.75 9.68 -0.95
N ALA A 126 19.38 9.79 -2.10
CA ALA A 126 19.01 10.73 -3.14
C ALA A 126 18.68 9.99 -4.44
N VAL A 127 17.64 10.44 -5.12
CA VAL A 127 17.16 9.93 -6.41
C VAL A 127 17.09 11.10 -7.39
N VAL A 128 18.08 11.17 -8.26
CA VAL A 128 18.39 12.35 -9.08
C VAL A 128 18.25 12.02 -10.56
N TYR A 129 17.22 12.54 -11.20
CA TYR A 129 16.98 12.32 -12.62
C TYR A 129 15.98 13.37 -13.16
N ASP A 130 15.83 13.41 -14.48
CA ASP A 130 14.78 14.20 -15.12
C ASP A 130 13.45 13.45 -14.94
N ALA A 131 12.82 13.68 -13.79
CA ALA A 131 11.54 13.04 -13.46
C ALA A 131 10.43 13.68 -14.29
N GLU A 132 9.64 12.84 -14.95
CA GLU A 132 8.38 13.34 -15.50
C GLU A 132 7.53 13.92 -14.36
N PRO A 133 6.93 15.09 -14.56
CA PRO A 133 6.04 15.66 -13.55
C PRO A 133 4.95 14.67 -13.18
N GLU A 134 4.68 14.56 -11.89
CA GLU A 134 3.53 13.74 -11.45
C GLU A 134 2.26 14.29 -12.11
N GLY A 135 1.57 13.45 -12.86
CA GLY A 135 0.28 13.79 -13.44
C GLY A 135 -0.78 14.08 -12.37
N PRO A 136 -1.95 14.55 -12.80
CA PRO A 136 -3.06 14.75 -11.89
C PRO A 136 -3.48 13.41 -11.25
N SER A 137 -3.87 13.44 -9.98
CA SER A 137 -4.37 12.28 -9.26
C SER A 137 -5.53 12.64 -8.35
N ALA A 138 -6.40 11.68 -8.10
CA ALA A 138 -7.54 11.79 -7.21
C ALA A 138 -7.60 10.60 -6.27
N SER A 139 -8.09 10.78 -5.04
CA SER A 139 -8.27 9.70 -4.08
C SER A 139 -9.36 10.03 -3.06
N VAL A 140 -9.84 9.00 -2.35
CA VAL A 140 -10.84 9.12 -1.28
C VAL A 140 -10.27 8.61 0.04
N THR A 141 -10.57 9.31 1.13
CA THR A 141 -10.19 8.90 2.49
C THR A 141 -11.44 8.89 3.41
N PRO A 142 -11.70 7.80 4.13
CA PRO A 142 -11.00 6.51 4.09
C PRO A 142 -11.14 5.84 2.72
N GLY A 143 -10.20 4.94 2.39
CA GLY A 143 -10.32 4.06 1.22
C GLY A 143 -11.48 3.08 1.35
N SER A 144 -11.63 2.15 0.41
CA SER A 144 -12.68 1.12 0.45
C SER A 144 -12.76 0.42 1.81
N THR A 145 -13.95 0.40 2.41
CA THR A 145 -14.14 -0.18 3.75
C THR A 145 -15.59 -0.54 4.02
N ASN A 146 -15.81 -1.38 5.02
CA ASN A 146 -17.13 -1.57 5.62
C ASN A 146 -17.33 -0.55 6.75
N TYR A 147 -18.57 -0.11 6.95
CA TYR A 147 -18.96 0.79 8.04
C TYR A 147 -20.32 0.37 8.62
N ASN A 148 -20.54 0.68 9.90
CA ASN A 148 -21.73 0.29 10.66
C ASN A 148 -22.46 1.48 11.31
N THR A 149 -22.11 2.70 10.90
CA THR A 149 -22.79 3.93 11.30
C THR A 149 -23.90 4.28 10.31
N ASP A 150 -24.82 5.16 10.70
CA ASP A 150 -25.87 5.61 9.78
C ASP A 150 -25.29 6.33 8.56
N GLU A 151 -24.21 7.04 8.76
CA GLU A 151 -23.52 7.82 7.75
C GLU A 151 -22.01 7.57 7.82
N LEU A 152 -21.35 7.69 6.67
CA LEU A 152 -19.90 7.70 6.55
C LEU A 152 -19.46 8.97 5.84
N THR A 153 -18.59 9.76 6.47
CA THR A 153 -17.98 10.94 5.87
C THR A 153 -16.72 10.56 5.12
N LEU A 154 -16.63 10.94 3.86
CA LEU A 154 -15.51 10.73 2.98
C LEU A 154 -14.86 12.06 2.65
N THR A 155 -13.53 12.10 2.61
CA THR A 155 -12.75 13.25 2.15
C THR A 155 -12.23 12.98 0.75
N LEU A 156 -12.55 13.85 -0.20
CA LEU A 156 -12.12 13.78 -1.59
C LEU A 156 -10.81 14.55 -1.75
N ASN A 157 -9.76 13.88 -2.20
CA ASN A 157 -8.45 14.49 -2.36
C ASN A 157 -8.05 14.53 -3.85
N CYS A 158 -7.29 15.54 -4.24
CA CYS A 158 -6.64 15.60 -5.54
C CYS A 158 -5.28 16.28 -5.44
N LYS A 159 -4.36 15.91 -6.34
CA LYS A 159 -3.04 16.53 -6.48
C LYS A 159 -2.79 16.87 -7.94
N ASN A 160 -1.98 17.90 -8.17
CA ASN A 160 -1.56 18.35 -9.50
C ASN A 160 -2.73 18.56 -10.48
N ALA A 161 -3.89 18.92 -9.98
CA ALA A 161 -5.14 19.03 -10.71
C ALA A 161 -5.64 20.47 -10.80
N LYS A 162 -6.16 20.87 -11.96
CA LYS A 162 -6.95 22.09 -12.16
C LYS A 162 -8.45 21.82 -11.96
N ASN A 163 -8.85 20.57 -12.23
CA ASN A 163 -10.23 20.12 -12.08
C ASN A 163 -10.23 18.69 -11.54
N ALA A 164 -11.14 18.43 -10.60
CA ALA A 164 -11.35 17.12 -10.04
C ALA A 164 -12.86 16.83 -9.96
N GLN A 165 -13.22 15.57 -10.22
CA GLN A 165 -14.62 15.14 -10.30
C GLN A 165 -14.81 13.85 -9.56
N TYR A 166 -16.01 13.67 -8.99
CA TYR A 166 -16.45 12.41 -8.41
C TYR A 166 -17.85 12.02 -8.92
N SER A 167 -18.16 10.76 -8.85
CA SER A 167 -19.51 10.23 -9.03
C SER A 167 -19.82 9.22 -7.91
N ILE A 168 -21.10 9.06 -7.60
CA ILE A 168 -21.61 8.06 -6.65
C ILE A 168 -22.50 7.11 -7.45
N ASP A 169 -22.30 5.78 -7.27
CA ASP A 169 -23.09 4.71 -7.88
C ASP A 169 -23.30 4.91 -9.39
N ASP A 170 -22.20 5.15 -10.10
CA ASP A 170 -22.17 5.41 -11.55
C ASP A 170 -23.04 6.58 -12.02
N GLY A 171 -23.39 7.49 -11.12
CA GLY A 171 -24.11 8.71 -11.44
C GLY A 171 -23.27 9.70 -12.24
N ALA A 172 -23.83 10.89 -12.49
CA ALA A 172 -23.12 11.96 -13.19
C ALA A 172 -21.92 12.46 -12.38
N PHE A 173 -20.79 12.75 -13.06
CA PHE A 173 -19.63 13.36 -12.42
C PHE A 173 -19.89 14.81 -12.00
N VAL A 174 -19.57 15.11 -10.75
CA VAL A 174 -19.67 16.43 -10.12
C VAL A 174 -18.27 16.94 -9.77
N ASN A 175 -18.02 18.22 -9.98
CA ASN A 175 -16.74 18.83 -9.61
C ASN A 175 -16.58 18.91 -8.09
N TYR A 176 -15.34 18.73 -7.60
CA TYR A 176 -15.00 18.94 -6.20
C TYR A 176 -13.67 19.68 -6.04
N THR A 177 -13.43 20.22 -4.85
CA THR A 177 -12.16 20.83 -4.44
C THR A 177 -11.39 19.91 -3.51
N ASN A 178 -10.06 19.99 -3.53
CA ASN A 178 -9.21 19.16 -2.66
C ASN A 178 -9.59 19.32 -1.19
N GLY A 179 -9.80 18.21 -0.49
CA GLY A 179 -10.23 18.17 0.90
C GLY A 179 -11.75 18.32 1.11
N GLN A 180 -12.54 18.40 0.04
CA GLN A 180 -14.01 18.46 0.16
C GLN A 180 -14.52 17.17 0.80
N GLN A 181 -15.46 17.34 1.75
CA GLN A 181 -16.14 16.22 2.38
C GLN A 181 -17.49 15.96 1.73
N ILE A 182 -17.82 14.68 1.61
CA ILE A 182 -19.14 14.18 1.23
C ILE A 182 -19.59 13.14 2.25
N THR A 183 -20.91 12.96 2.37
CA THR A 183 -21.51 11.97 3.27
C THR A 183 -22.25 10.93 2.44
N ILE A 184 -22.05 9.66 2.74
CA ILE A 184 -22.77 8.53 2.15
C ILE A 184 -23.46 7.73 3.24
N GLY A 185 -24.39 6.85 2.86
CA GLY A 185 -25.03 5.89 3.77
C GLY A 185 -26.32 6.37 4.42
N THR A 186 -26.66 7.65 4.31
CA THR A 186 -27.91 8.19 4.90
C THR A 186 -29.13 7.41 4.41
N ASN A 187 -29.89 6.85 5.35
CA ASN A 187 -31.10 6.07 5.09
C ASN A 187 -30.89 4.80 4.21
N LEU A 188 -29.67 4.34 4.01
CA LEU A 188 -29.43 3.10 3.30
C LEU A 188 -29.67 1.88 4.21
N ALA A 189 -30.20 0.82 3.62
CA ALA A 189 -30.30 -0.47 4.30
C ALA A 189 -28.92 -1.08 4.55
N TYR A 190 -28.83 -1.99 5.52
CA TYR A 190 -27.62 -2.81 5.70
C TYR A 190 -27.37 -3.67 4.45
N ASP A 191 -26.13 -4.06 4.25
CA ASP A 191 -25.62 -4.80 3.09
C ASP A 191 -25.70 -4.01 1.77
N THR A 192 -26.08 -2.71 1.83
CA THR A 192 -25.99 -1.84 0.66
C THR A 192 -24.54 -1.47 0.39
N VAL A 193 -24.16 -1.59 -0.88
CA VAL A 193 -22.86 -1.19 -1.40
C VAL A 193 -23.00 0.15 -2.09
N THR A 194 -22.17 1.11 -1.71
CA THR A 194 -22.04 2.41 -2.39
C THR A 194 -20.66 2.48 -3.05
N THR A 195 -20.59 2.89 -4.30
CA THR A 195 -19.36 3.15 -5.01
C THR A 195 -19.10 4.65 -5.16
N VAL A 196 -17.85 5.07 -4.96
CA VAL A 196 -17.42 6.44 -5.22
C VAL A 196 -16.25 6.41 -6.18
N THR A 197 -16.45 6.95 -7.37
CA THR A 197 -15.41 7.04 -8.41
C THR A 197 -14.90 8.47 -8.50
N VAL A 198 -13.59 8.65 -8.49
CA VAL A 198 -12.91 9.95 -8.57
C VAL A 198 -11.94 9.99 -9.72
N LYS A 199 -11.75 11.17 -10.32
CA LYS A 199 -10.74 11.46 -11.34
C LYS A 199 -10.30 12.92 -11.25
N ALA A 200 -9.12 13.23 -11.77
CA ALA A 200 -8.55 14.56 -11.77
C ALA A 200 -7.90 14.90 -13.11
N SER A 201 -7.85 16.20 -13.46
CA SER A 201 -7.22 16.68 -14.70
C SER A 201 -6.43 17.96 -14.43
N ASP A 202 -5.25 18.09 -15.04
CA ASP A 202 -4.44 19.31 -15.06
C ASP A 202 -4.77 20.23 -16.26
N GLY A 203 -5.72 19.82 -17.10
CA GLY A 203 -6.13 20.49 -18.32
C GLY A 203 -5.37 20.03 -19.57
N LYS A 204 -4.37 19.15 -19.42
CA LYS A 204 -3.65 18.49 -20.51
C LYS A 204 -3.86 16.97 -20.45
N THR A 205 -3.76 16.41 -19.29
CA THR A 205 -3.95 14.98 -19.00
C THR A 205 -5.07 14.79 -17.97
N THR A 206 -5.65 13.61 -17.95
CA THR A 206 -6.64 13.20 -16.96
C THR A 206 -6.18 11.90 -16.34
N SER A 207 -6.28 11.77 -15.02
CA SER A 207 -5.99 10.51 -14.33
C SER A 207 -6.97 9.42 -14.75
N ASP A 208 -6.55 8.17 -14.65
CA ASP A 208 -7.50 7.07 -14.68
C ASP A 208 -8.50 7.22 -13.54
N PRO A 209 -9.78 6.87 -13.76
CA PRO A 209 -10.78 6.87 -12.70
C PRO A 209 -10.42 5.83 -11.63
N GLU A 210 -10.45 6.23 -10.36
CA GLU A 210 -10.31 5.31 -9.23
C GLU A 210 -11.64 5.13 -8.53
N THR A 211 -12.04 3.87 -8.29
CA THR A 211 -13.32 3.51 -7.66
C THR A 211 -13.09 2.92 -6.27
N TYR A 212 -13.80 3.44 -5.31
CA TYR A 212 -13.81 3.01 -3.92
C TYR A 212 -15.17 2.43 -3.57
N THR A 213 -15.18 1.36 -2.79
CA THR A 213 -16.39 0.61 -2.43
C THR A 213 -16.61 0.67 -0.93
N TYR A 214 -17.83 1.01 -0.52
CA TYR A 214 -18.22 1.14 0.88
C TYR A 214 -19.48 0.29 1.12
N THR A 215 -19.40 -0.64 2.07
CA THR A 215 -20.52 -1.50 2.41
C THR A 215 -21.04 -1.14 3.79
N LYS A 216 -22.34 -0.78 3.89
CA LYS A 216 -23.02 -0.57 5.18
C LYS A 216 -23.36 -1.92 5.79
N VAL A 217 -22.74 -2.26 6.92
CA VAL A 217 -22.93 -3.57 7.57
C VAL A 217 -23.75 -3.43 8.84
N ASP A 218 -24.61 -4.41 9.10
CA ASP A 218 -25.37 -4.46 10.35
C ASP A 218 -24.42 -4.76 11.52
N PRO A 219 -24.31 -3.87 12.52
CA PRO A 219 -23.49 -4.10 13.69
C PRO A 219 -23.99 -5.29 14.54
N ASN A 220 -25.26 -5.66 14.37
CA ASN A 220 -25.88 -6.77 15.09
C ASN A 220 -25.98 -8.05 14.23
N ALA A 221 -25.43 -8.04 13.01
CA ALA A 221 -25.45 -9.21 12.15
C ALA A 221 -24.81 -10.41 12.83
N VAL A 222 -25.53 -11.51 12.86
CA VAL A 222 -25.04 -12.76 13.39
C VAL A 222 -23.91 -13.28 12.50
N LYS A 223 -22.71 -13.39 13.05
CA LYS A 223 -21.58 -13.98 12.35
C LYS A 223 -21.73 -15.49 12.32
N VAL A 224 -21.61 -16.07 11.15
CA VAL A 224 -21.70 -17.52 10.95
C VAL A 224 -20.37 -18.01 10.35
N VAL A 225 -19.88 -19.13 10.85
CA VAL A 225 -18.80 -19.88 10.18
C VAL A 225 -19.39 -21.15 9.57
N ALA A 226 -18.96 -21.48 8.36
CA ALA A 226 -19.35 -22.69 7.66
C ALA A 226 -18.15 -23.62 7.49
N TYR A 227 -18.41 -24.92 7.54
CA TYR A 227 -17.43 -25.99 7.31
C TYR A 227 -17.89 -26.88 6.16
N ASP A 228 -17.03 -27.02 5.15
CA ASP A 228 -17.24 -27.97 4.06
C ASP A 228 -16.69 -29.35 4.47
N ASN A 229 -17.61 -30.28 4.73
CA ASN A 229 -17.35 -31.65 5.14
C ASN A 229 -17.16 -32.62 3.95
N SER A 230 -17.14 -32.14 2.72
CA SER A 230 -17.06 -32.99 1.51
C SER A 230 -15.81 -33.87 1.47
N SER A 231 -14.69 -33.39 2.00
CA SER A 231 -13.44 -34.11 2.06
C SER A 231 -13.32 -35.02 3.27
N THR A 232 -13.75 -34.55 4.45
CA THR A 232 -13.57 -35.27 5.73
C THR A 232 -14.68 -36.29 6.00
N LYS A 233 -15.88 -36.03 5.49
CA LYS A 233 -17.08 -36.90 5.64
C LYS A 233 -17.36 -37.31 7.09
N TRP A 234 -17.14 -36.40 8.03
CA TRP A 234 -17.42 -36.62 9.44
C TRP A 234 -18.93 -36.76 9.68
N SER A 235 -19.31 -37.70 10.52
CA SER A 235 -20.72 -37.92 10.88
C SER A 235 -21.29 -36.84 11.81
N LYS A 236 -20.44 -36.14 12.51
CA LYS A 236 -20.73 -35.00 13.37
C LYS A 236 -19.67 -33.94 13.17
N VAL A 237 -20.05 -32.67 13.16
CA VAL A 237 -19.13 -31.55 13.10
C VAL A 237 -19.42 -30.62 14.28
N ASN A 238 -18.40 -30.27 15.04
CA ASN A 238 -18.48 -29.29 16.11
C ASN A 238 -17.50 -28.17 15.84
N ALA A 239 -17.80 -26.98 16.35
CA ALA A 239 -16.91 -25.83 16.32
C ALA A 239 -16.44 -25.48 17.74
N TYR A 240 -15.15 -25.32 17.90
CA TYR A 240 -14.52 -24.96 19.14
C TYR A 240 -13.92 -23.57 19.01
N PHE A 241 -14.33 -22.63 19.86
CA PHE A 241 -13.99 -21.22 19.76
C PHE A 241 -13.07 -20.75 20.86
N TRP A 242 -12.19 -19.80 20.53
CA TRP A 242 -11.30 -19.08 21.46
C TRP A 242 -11.42 -17.56 21.30
N SER A 243 -11.20 -16.84 22.40
CA SER A 243 -11.02 -15.39 22.41
C SER A 243 -9.56 -14.97 22.11
N ASP A 244 -9.28 -13.67 22.03
CA ASP A 244 -7.94 -13.11 21.77
C ASP A 244 -6.87 -13.55 22.78
N ASP A 245 -7.26 -13.77 24.04
CA ASP A 245 -6.37 -14.20 25.11
C ASP A 245 -6.25 -15.74 25.21
N ASN A 246 -6.61 -16.45 24.15
CA ASN A 246 -6.68 -17.91 24.08
C ASN A 246 -7.56 -18.57 25.14
N LYS A 247 -8.54 -17.85 25.68
CA LYS A 247 -9.53 -18.47 26.54
C LYS A 247 -10.53 -19.25 25.72
N GLU A 248 -10.81 -20.44 26.20
CA GLU A 248 -11.84 -21.30 25.67
C GLU A 248 -13.22 -20.66 25.85
N MET A 249 -13.95 -20.52 24.75
CA MET A 249 -15.31 -19.99 24.75
C MET A 249 -16.36 -21.09 24.64
N THR A 250 -15.93 -22.31 24.35
CA THR A 250 -16.76 -23.51 24.29
C THR A 250 -16.06 -24.67 24.97
N SER A 251 -16.81 -25.53 25.65
CA SER A 251 -16.25 -26.75 26.23
C SER A 251 -15.92 -27.78 25.16
N TRP A 252 -14.86 -28.55 25.35
CA TRP A 252 -14.48 -29.65 24.45
C TRP A 252 -15.59 -30.70 24.33
N PRO A 253 -15.92 -31.20 23.11
CA PRO A 253 -15.26 -31.02 21.81
C PRO A 253 -15.75 -29.81 20.99
N GLY A 254 -16.41 -28.87 21.57
CA GLY A 254 -16.98 -27.73 20.91
C GLY A 254 -18.52 -27.82 20.82
N LYS A 255 -19.12 -26.81 20.23
CA LYS A 255 -20.57 -26.70 20.02
C LYS A 255 -20.94 -27.37 18.71
N LYS A 256 -21.97 -28.23 18.71
CA LYS A 256 -22.43 -28.96 17.51
C LYS A 256 -22.87 -27.96 16.45
N MET A 257 -22.38 -28.14 15.23
CA MET A 257 -22.79 -27.38 14.06
C MET A 257 -24.10 -27.93 13.45
N THR A 258 -24.82 -27.08 12.77
CA THR A 258 -26.06 -27.41 12.08
C THR A 258 -25.75 -27.88 10.66
N ASP A 259 -26.28 -29.04 10.28
CA ASP A 259 -26.22 -29.54 8.91
C ASP A 259 -27.14 -28.72 8.00
N LYS A 260 -26.60 -28.12 6.96
CA LYS A 260 -27.32 -27.32 5.95
C LYS A 260 -27.57 -28.08 4.64
N GLY A 261 -27.17 -29.35 4.60
CA GLY A 261 -27.17 -30.15 3.38
C GLY A 261 -25.92 -29.95 2.53
N ASN A 262 -25.76 -30.73 1.47
CA ASN A 262 -24.63 -30.67 0.54
C ASN A 262 -23.24 -30.73 1.22
N ASN A 263 -23.11 -31.42 2.35
CA ASN A 263 -21.93 -31.50 3.19
C ASN A 263 -21.49 -30.17 3.85
N ILE A 264 -22.37 -29.18 3.92
CA ILE A 264 -22.09 -27.89 4.59
C ILE A 264 -22.71 -27.91 5.99
N PHE A 265 -21.89 -27.58 6.97
CA PHE A 265 -22.29 -27.37 8.36
C PHE A 265 -22.03 -25.91 8.73
N ASP A 266 -22.93 -25.29 9.48
CA ASP A 266 -22.75 -23.93 9.98
C ASP A 266 -23.00 -23.79 11.50
N ILE A 267 -22.53 -22.70 12.05
CA ILE A 267 -22.79 -22.29 13.43
C ILE A 267 -22.56 -20.80 13.61
N GLU A 268 -23.38 -20.17 14.45
CA GLU A 268 -23.18 -18.80 14.88
C GLU A 268 -21.87 -18.67 15.68
N VAL A 269 -21.11 -17.63 15.37
CA VAL A 269 -19.86 -17.31 16.05
C VAL A 269 -20.17 -16.56 17.35
N PRO A 270 -19.74 -17.04 18.53
CA PRO A 270 -19.92 -16.31 19.78
C PRO A 270 -19.24 -14.93 19.73
N ASP A 271 -19.86 -13.94 20.34
CA ASP A 271 -19.26 -12.61 20.48
C ASP A 271 -17.90 -12.68 21.15
N GLY A 272 -16.92 -11.98 20.57
CA GLY A 272 -15.56 -11.98 21.05
C GLY A 272 -14.70 -13.18 20.60
N ALA A 273 -15.25 -14.13 19.84
CA ALA A 273 -14.45 -15.22 19.28
C ALA A 273 -13.50 -14.69 18.21
N LYS A 274 -12.25 -15.16 18.25
CA LYS A 274 -11.18 -14.78 17.31
C LYS A 274 -10.58 -15.97 16.56
N SER A 275 -10.80 -17.17 17.06
CA SER A 275 -10.32 -18.40 16.43
C SER A 275 -11.35 -19.51 16.54
N VAL A 276 -11.36 -20.41 15.58
CA VAL A 276 -12.22 -21.60 15.54
C VAL A 276 -11.41 -22.81 15.08
N SER A 277 -11.68 -23.96 15.71
CA SER A 277 -11.28 -25.28 15.21
C SER A 277 -12.51 -26.16 15.03
N TYR A 278 -12.44 -27.04 14.05
CA TYR A 278 -13.52 -28.01 13.81
C TYR A 278 -13.11 -29.38 14.36
N THR A 279 -14.06 -30.05 15.00
CA THR A 279 -13.88 -31.37 15.60
C THR A 279 -15.02 -32.31 15.20
N HIS A 280 -14.82 -33.61 15.35
CA HIS A 280 -15.78 -34.63 14.88
C HIS A 280 -16.10 -35.71 15.92
N LEU A 281 -15.86 -35.46 17.19
CA LEU A 281 -16.13 -36.40 18.30
C LEU A 281 -17.60 -36.49 18.68
#